data_cb7d4bc394ddd6b81e9f206b61338b36
#
_entry.id   cb7d4bc394ddd6b81e9f206b61338b36
#
_cell.length_a   1.000
_cell.length_b   1.000
_cell.length_c   1.000
_cell.angle_alpha   90.00
_cell.angle_beta   90.00
_cell.angle_gamma   90.00
#
_symmetry.space_group_name_H-M   'P 1'
#
loop_
_entity.id
_entity.type
_entity.pdbx_description
1 polymer ?
#
loop_
_entity_poly.entity_id
_entity_poly.type
_entity_poly.pdbx_seq_one_letter_code
_entity_poly.pdbx_strand_id
1 'polypeptide(L)'
;SSAASDVYKRQMVDNESIALPHYGLSHADVVYEMMNSTLNGRITRFMALFKDYESVDQIGSIRSVRPTNVILAAEWNAIICHDGGPFYVDEYLDEACSDHFSGTFSRVDNGKSREYTEYILSGDMDKNFSSSDVSKDYTSYYEGAHYQFANENNPVDLGTSYPDDAIDANMVDLPFPHNGSYLEYNADDQLYYYSEYGKAHVDPGNDNAQLCFKNLLIQSCGYTQYDEHGYMIFDCISSGYGYYVTNGKALYVSWKKTSMTSPTRYYDAQGNEITINTGKTYVALVPVDDWEDLVIE
;
A
#
# COMPACT_ATOMS: atom_id res chain seq x y z
N SER A 1 -2.79 -18.94 -23.60
CA SER A 1 -3.15 -17.55 -23.33
C SER A 1 -1.98 -16.90 -22.64
N SER A 2 -1.34 -15.94 -23.30
CA SER A 2 -0.28 -15.12 -22.76
C SER A 2 -0.84 -14.35 -21.55
N ALA A 3 -0.33 -14.62 -20.36
CA ALA A 3 -0.49 -13.69 -19.26
C ALA A 3 0.21 -12.41 -19.71
N ALA A 4 -0.54 -11.42 -20.13
CA ALA A 4 -0.01 -10.11 -20.41
C ALA A 4 0.63 -9.61 -19.12
N SER A 5 1.89 -9.28 -19.19
CA SER A 5 2.67 -8.73 -18.10
C SER A 5 2.30 -7.27 -17.89
N ASP A 6 1.11 -7.02 -17.35
CA ASP A 6 0.72 -5.65 -17.04
C ASP A 6 1.47 -5.18 -15.80
N VAL A 7 2.29 -4.17 -15.97
CA VAL A 7 3.03 -3.51 -14.88
C VAL A 7 2.03 -2.85 -13.94
N TYR A 8 2.23 -3.03 -12.64
CA TYR A 8 1.46 -2.32 -11.63
C TYR A 8 1.63 -0.81 -11.74
N LYS A 9 0.55 -0.06 -11.57
CA LYS A 9 0.55 1.39 -11.45
C LYS A 9 0.26 1.77 -10.01
N ARG A 10 0.94 2.79 -9.51
CA ARG A 10 0.85 3.23 -8.12
C ARG A 10 0.40 4.66 -8.00
N GLN A 11 -0.44 4.87 -7.01
CA GLN A 11 -1.05 6.15 -6.70
C GLN A 11 -0.63 6.58 -5.30
N MET A 12 -0.17 7.83 -5.18
CA MET A 12 -0.01 8.48 -3.89
C MET A 12 -1.32 9.17 -3.54
N VAL A 13 -2.01 8.68 -2.52
CA VAL A 13 -3.33 9.17 -2.11
C VAL A 13 -3.25 9.79 -0.73
N ASP A 14 -3.71 11.03 -0.62
CA ASP A 14 -3.75 11.77 0.64
C ASP A 14 -4.74 11.16 1.61
N ASN A 15 -4.38 11.07 2.89
CA ASN A 15 -5.25 10.54 3.93
C ASN A 15 -5.65 11.57 4.99
N GLU A 16 -5.55 12.85 4.70
CA GLU A 16 -6.21 13.86 5.53
C GLU A 16 -7.73 13.78 5.40
N SER A 17 -8.44 14.09 6.47
CA SER A 17 -9.92 14.03 6.45
C SER A 17 -10.55 14.91 5.37
N ILE A 18 -9.92 16.03 5.03
CA ILE A 18 -10.37 16.92 3.93
C ILE A 18 -10.20 16.29 2.55
N ALA A 19 -9.29 15.32 2.39
CA ALA A 19 -9.09 14.60 1.13
C ALA A 19 -10.18 13.55 0.87
N LEU A 20 -10.94 13.18 1.89
CA LEU A 20 -12.00 12.19 1.77
C LEU A 20 -13.24 12.74 1.05
N PRO A 21 -14.00 11.91 0.34
CA PRO A 21 -13.74 10.49 0.11
C PRO A 21 -12.67 10.24 -0.96
N HIS A 22 -12.00 9.08 -0.86
CA HIS A 22 -11.10 8.59 -1.91
C HIS A 22 -11.90 7.89 -3.00
N TYR A 23 -11.49 8.07 -4.25
CA TYR A 23 -12.06 7.41 -5.42
C TYR A 23 -11.13 6.33 -5.93
N GLY A 24 -11.68 5.17 -6.29
CA GLY A 24 -10.97 4.08 -6.93
C GLY A 24 -10.14 3.20 -6.01
N LEU A 25 -9.95 3.56 -4.74
CA LEU A 25 -9.10 2.85 -3.81
C LEU A 25 -9.60 1.42 -3.53
N SER A 26 -10.92 1.19 -3.58
CA SER A 26 -11.53 -0.13 -3.43
C SER A 26 -11.18 -1.13 -4.55
N HIS A 27 -10.67 -0.65 -5.68
CA HIS A 27 -10.21 -1.48 -6.80
C HIS A 27 -8.72 -1.84 -6.74
N ALA A 28 -7.98 -1.27 -5.78
CA ALA A 28 -6.55 -1.54 -5.66
C ALA A 28 -6.28 -2.99 -5.25
N ASP A 29 -5.25 -3.59 -5.83
CA ASP A 29 -4.79 -4.94 -5.47
C ASP A 29 -4.01 -4.96 -4.16
N VAL A 30 -3.22 -3.90 -3.95
CA VAL A 30 -2.43 -3.71 -2.72
C VAL A 30 -2.54 -2.24 -2.29
N VAL A 31 -2.78 -2.03 -1.00
CA VAL A 31 -2.79 -0.70 -0.40
C VAL A 31 -1.79 -0.66 0.73
N TYR A 32 -0.80 0.21 0.60
CA TYR A 32 0.12 0.54 1.69
C TYR A 32 -0.41 1.74 2.46
N GLU A 33 -0.36 1.66 3.77
CA GLU A 33 -0.56 2.81 4.65
C GLU A 33 0.67 3.00 5.51
N MET A 34 1.16 4.24 5.57
CA MET A 34 2.37 4.58 6.33
C MET A 34 2.36 6.02 6.79
N MET A 35 3.03 6.30 7.88
CA MET A 35 3.28 7.66 8.35
C MET A 35 3.94 8.49 7.23
N ASN A 36 3.36 9.64 6.94
CA ASN A 36 3.89 10.57 5.94
C ASN A 36 4.78 11.65 6.55
N SER A 37 4.51 12.01 7.80
CA SER A 37 5.24 12.99 8.58
C SER A 37 5.18 12.64 10.06
N THR A 38 6.24 12.93 10.80
CA THR A 38 6.27 12.83 12.26
C THR A 38 5.46 13.94 12.94
N LEU A 39 5.16 15.02 12.21
CA LEU A 39 4.30 16.12 12.65
C LEU A 39 2.82 15.84 12.34
N ASN A 40 1.96 16.79 12.76
CA ASN A 40 0.51 16.71 12.52
C ASN A 40 -0.13 15.41 13.02
N GLY A 41 0.29 14.95 14.20
CA GLY A 41 -0.24 13.73 14.80
C GLY A 41 0.16 12.45 14.07
N ARG A 42 1.26 12.48 13.34
CA ARG A 42 1.77 11.34 12.54
C ARG A 42 0.78 10.88 11.46
N ILE A 43 0.24 11.84 10.73
CA ILE A 43 -0.69 11.56 9.64
C ILE A 43 -0.14 10.52 8.66
N THR A 44 -1.00 9.62 8.22
CA THR A 44 -0.64 8.61 7.21
C THR A 44 -0.94 9.07 5.79
N ARG A 45 -0.38 8.36 4.84
CA ARG A 45 -0.70 8.45 3.41
C ARG A 45 -0.83 7.05 2.83
N PHE A 46 -1.70 6.90 1.85
CA PHE A 46 -1.83 5.67 1.11
C PHE A 46 -0.93 5.66 -0.13
N MET A 47 -0.46 4.46 -0.44
CA MET A 47 0.11 4.13 -1.73
C MET A 47 -0.63 2.91 -2.25
N ALA A 48 -1.37 3.07 -3.32
CA ALA A 48 -2.23 2.02 -3.86
C ALA A 48 -1.69 1.47 -5.18
N LEU A 49 -1.66 0.14 -5.33
CA LEU A 49 -1.24 -0.55 -6.54
C LEU A 49 -2.44 -1.09 -7.29
N PHE A 50 -2.44 -0.83 -8.59
CA PHE A 50 -3.48 -1.31 -9.50
C PHE A 50 -2.84 -2.11 -10.63
N LYS A 51 -3.30 -3.33 -10.82
CA LYS A 51 -2.99 -4.12 -12.00
C LYS A 51 -3.94 -3.75 -13.14
N ASP A 52 -5.23 -3.75 -12.86
CA ASP A 52 -6.28 -3.36 -13.81
C ASP A 52 -6.79 -1.94 -13.52
N TYR A 53 -5.95 -0.95 -13.82
CA TYR A 53 -6.33 0.46 -13.65
C TYR A 53 -7.28 0.97 -14.74
N GLU A 54 -7.32 0.32 -15.91
CA GLU A 54 -8.13 0.74 -17.05
C GLU A 54 -9.63 0.60 -16.78
N SER A 55 -10.01 -0.33 -15.91
CA SER A 55 -11.41 -0.52 -15.49
C SER A 55 -11.88 0.48 -14.44
N VAL A 56 -11.02 1.36 -13.95
CA VAL A 56 -11.32 2.32 -12.87
C VAL A 56 -11.45 3.72 -13.45
N ASP A 57 -12.64 4.32 -13.35
CA ASP A 57 -12.95 5.61 -13.98
C ASP A 57 -12.27 6.81 -13.32
N GLN A 58 -12.05 6.73 -12.01
CA GLN A 58 -11.44 7.83 -11.23
C GLN A 58 -10.65 7.29 -10.06
N ILE A 59 -9.40 7.74 -9.93
CA ILE A 59 -8.50 7.35 -8.84
C ILE A 59 -7.87 8.60 -8.21
N GLY A 60 -7.95 8.72 -6.91
CA GLY A 60 -7.31 9.82 -6.17
C GLY A 60 -8.12 10.32 -4.96
N SER A 61 -7.79 11.48 -4.44
CA SER A 61 -6.90 12.52 -5.01
C SER A 61 -5.42 12.14 -4.89
N ILE A 62 -4.67 12.54 -5.93
CA ILE A 62 -3.23 12.24 -6.05
C ILE A 62 -2.42 13.29 -5.29
N ARG A 63 -1.33 12.87 -4.67
CA ARG A 63 -0.44 13.73 -3.88
C ARG A 63 1.03 13.46 -4.15
N SER A 64 1.87 14.21 -3.45
CA SER A 64 3.32 14.15 -3.55
C SER A 64 3.87 12.79 -3.11
N VAL A 65 4.91 12.35 -3.80
CA VAL A 65 5.67 11.13 -3.47
C VAL A 65 6.73 11.42 -2.40
N ARG A 66 7.12 10.38 -1.67
CA ARG A 66 8.23 10.38 -0.71
C ARG A 66 9.22 9.27 -1.07
N PRO A 67 10.48 9.33 -0.60
CA PRO A 67 11.48 8.30 -0.89
C PRO A 67 11.02 6.88 -0.57
N THR A 68 10.37 6.66 0.56
CA THR A 68 9.82 5.34 0.92
C THR A 68 8.91 4.79 -0.17
N ASN A 69 8.05 5.64 -0.75
CA ASN A 69 7.16 5.24 -1.82
C ASN A 69 7.91 4.76 -3.06
N VAL A 70 9.00 5.44 -3.42
CA VAL A 70 9.83 5.07 -4.58
C VAL A 70 10.52 3.73 -4.35
N ILE A 71 11.08 3.53 -3.15
CA ILE A 71 11.72 2.26 -2.76
C ILE A 71 10.72 1.09 -2.85
N LEU A 72 9.53 1.27 -2.30
CA LEU A 72 8.48 0.24 -2.35
C LEU A 72 7.91 0.06 -3.76
N ALA A 73 7.90 1.11 -4.58
CA ALA A 73 7.51 1.02 -5.98
C ALA A 73 8.47 0.15 -6.79
N ALA A 74 9.76 0.30 -6.54
CA ALA A 74 10.80 -0.42 -7.27
C ALA A 74 10.69 -1.94 -7.08
N GLU A 75 10.29 -2.41 -5.90
CA GLU A 75 10.14 -3.86 -5.68
C GLU A 75 9.00 -4.51 -6.49
N TRP A 76 8.03 -3.71 -6.95
CA TRP A 76 6.96 -4.16 -7.84
C TRP A 76 7.25 -3.87 -9.31
N ASN A 77 8.34 -3.19 -9.61
CA ASN A 77 8.60 -2.59 -10.91
C ASN A 77 7.41 -1.75 -11.41
N ALA A 78 6.82 -0.99 -10.51
CA ALA A 78 5.59 -0.25 -10.74
C ALA A 78 5.86 1.18 -11.18
N ILE A 79 5.00 1.71 -12.06
CA ILE A 79 5.03 3.10 -12.50
C ILE A 79 4.35 3.97 -11.44
N ILE A 80 5.05 4.97 -10.93
CA ILE A 80 4.56 5.85 -9.87
C ILE A 80 3.79 7.02 -10.46
N CYS A 81 2.56 7.23 -10.01
CA CYS A 81 1.74 8.39 -10.36
C CYS A 81 1.60 9.30 -9.14
N HIS A 82 2.08 10.54 -9.25
CA HIS A 82 2.14 11.48 -8.14
C HIS A 82 2.03 12.93 -8.61
N ASP A 83 1.94 13.86 -7.68
CA ASP A 83 2.02 15.30 -7.96
C ASP A 83 3.09 15.92 -7.05
N GLY A 84 4.29 16.08 -7.60
CA GLY A 84 5.44 16.66 -6.90
C GLY A 84 6.05 15.74 -5.84
N GLY A 85 6.91 16.37 -5.03
CA GLY A 85 7.64 15.74 -3.92
C GLY A 85 8.72 16.70 -3.40
N PRO A 86 9.32 16.42 -2.23
CA PRO A 86 10.44 17.20 -1.73
C PRO A 86 11.68 16.97 -2.61
N PHE A 87 12.57 17.96 -2.66
CA PHE A 87 13.75 17.92 -3.56
C PHE A 87 14.62 16.66 -3.38
N TYR A 88 14.70 16.12 -2.19
CA TYR A 88 15.50 14.92 -1.90
C TYR A 88 14.88 13.61 -2.40
N VAL A 89 13.66 13.63 -2.96
CA VAL A 89 13.08 12.46 -3.62
C VAL A 89 13.66 12.25 -5.02
N ASP A 90 14.21 13.31 -5.62
CA ASP A 90 14.69 13.27 -7.00
C ASP A 90 15.77 12.19 -7.20
N GLU A 91 16.69 12.02 -6.26
CA GLU A 91 17.72 10.98 -6.35
C GLU A 91 17.14 9.56 -6.45
N TYR A 92 15.97 9.32 -5.86
CA TYR A 92 15.27 8.02 -5.95
C TYR A 92 14.48 7.89 -7.25
N LEU A 93 13.84 8.97 -7.70
CA LEU A 93 13.10 8.99 -8.96
C LEU A 93 14.01 8.90 -10.19
N ASP A 94 15.25 9.40 -10.08
CA ASP A 94 16.25 9.36 -11.14
C ASP A 94 16.96 8.00 -11.28
N GLU A 95 16.73 7.07 -10.32
CA GLU A 95 17.24 5.71 -10.43
C GLU A 95 16.69 5.01 -11.68
N ALA A 96 17.53 4.24 -12.37
CA ALA A 96 17.18 3.58 -13.63
C ALA A 96 16.01 2.58 -13.48
N CYS A 97 15.76 2.08 -12.28
CA CYS A 97 14.64 1.18 -11.98
C CYS A 97 13.32 1.90 -11.69
N SER A 98 13.32 3.24 -11.65
CA SER A 98 12.14 4.06 -11.30
C SER A 98 11.53 4.69 -12.53
N ASP A 99 10.25 4.43 -12.78
CA ASP A 99 9.43 5.09 -13.79
C ASP A 99 8.29 5.84 -13.10
N HIS A 100 8.01 7.07 -13.52
CA HIS A 100 6.98 7.87 -12.89
C HIS A 100 6.35 8.91 -13.82
N PHE A 101 5.14 9.36 -13.45
CA PHE A 101 4.45 10.51 -14.01
C PHE A 101 4.09 11.48 -12.87
N SER A 102 4.38 12.76 -13.04
CA SER A 102 4.14 13.78 -12.01
C SER A 102 3.34 14.95 -12.54
N GLY A 103 2.21 15.26 -11.89
CA GLY A 103 1.41 16.46 -12.16
C GLY A 103 0.76 16.50 -13.54
N THR A 104 0.57 15.36 -14.19
CA THR A 104 0.12 15.22 -15.58
C THR A 104 -1.28 14.63 -15.70
N PHE A 105 -2.05 14.66 -14.61
CA PHE A 105 -3.38 14.08 -14.53
C PHE A 105 -4.47 15.15 -14.52
N SER A 106 -5.72 14.70 -14.53
CA SER A 106 -6.88 15.59 -14.62
C SER A 106 -7.19 16.29 -13.31
N ARG A 107 -7.76 17.49 -13.42
CA ARG A 107 -8.30 18.24 -12.27
C ARG A 107 -9.82 18.10 -12.25
N VAL A 108 -10.36 17.76 -11.10
CA VAL A 108 -11.79 17.64 -10.86
C VAL A 108 -12.21 18.73 -9.88
N ASP A 109 -13.20 19.54 -10.26
CA ASP A 109 -13.79 20.52 -9.34
C ASP A 109 -14.66 19.78 -8.31
N ASN A 110 -14.14 19.65 -7.12
CA ASN A 110 -14.80 19.00 -5.99
C ASN A 110 -15.06 19.96 -4.81
N GLY A 111 -14.93 21.26 -5.05
CA GLY A 111 -15.12 22.30 -4.03
C GLY A 111 -13.96 22.41 -3.01
N LYS A 112 -12.85 21.70 -3.23
CA LYS A 112 -11.68 21.70 -2.35
C LYS A 112 -10.55 22.55 -2.94
N SER A 113 -9.51 22.83 -2.14
CA SER A 113 -8.32 23.50 -2.64
C SER A 113 -7.61 22.66 -3.71
N ARG A 114 -6.84 23.33 -4.58
CA ARG A 114 -6.20 22.73 -5.76
C ARG A 114 -5.44 21.44 -5.44
N GLU A 115 -4.79 21.36 -4.30
CA GLU A 115 -3.98 20.21 -3.89
C GLU A 115 -4.79 18.91 -3.69
N TYR A 116 -6.12 19.00 -3.56
CA TYR A 116 -7.02 17.84 -3.41
C TYR A 116 -7.88 17.59 -4.66
N THR A 117 -7.52 18.15 -5.81
CA THR A 117 -8.36 18.09 -7.02
C THR A 117 -7.76 17.27 -8.15
N GLU A 118 -6.56 16.70 -7.99
CA GLU A 118 -5.94 15.88 -9.03
C GLU A 118 -6.35 14.41 -8.91
N TYR A 119 -6.83 13.89 -10.03
CA TYR A 119 -7.27 12.50 -10.14
C TYR A 119 -6.77 11.90 -11.45
N ILE A 120 -6.56 10.59 -11.46
CA ILE A 120 -6.42 9.84 -12.71
C ILE A 120 -7.83 9.52 -13.19
N LEU A 121 -8.20 10.08 -14.33
CA LEU A 121 -9.44 9.77 -15.04
C LEU A 121 -9.16 8.83 -16.22
N SER A 122 -10.22 8.22 -16.76
CA SER A 122 -10.13 7.37 -17.96
C SER A 122 -9.39 8.11 -19.09
N GLY A 123 -8.38 7.45 -19.66
CA GLY A 123 -7.55 8.00 -20.73
C GLY A 123 -6.30 8.76 -20.29
N ASP A 124 -6.19 9.18 -19.02
CA ASP A 124 -5.03 9.94 -18.54
C ASP A 124 -3.73 9.12 -18.59
N MET A 125 -3.78 7.84 -18.26
CA MET A 125 -2.60 6.97 -18.33
C MET A 125 -2.12 6.77 -19.75
N ASP A 126 -3.02 6.52 -20.70
CA ASP A 126 -2.66 6.38 -22.13
C ASP A 126 -2.03 7.66 -22.69
N LYS A 127 -2.53 8.82 -22.29
CA LYS A 127 -1.96 10.11 -22.65
C LYS A 127 -0.53 10.27 -22.13
N ASN A 128 -0.28 9.88 -20.87
CA ASN A 128 1.05 9.93 -20.27
C ASN A 128 2.01 8.94 -20.95
N PHE A 129 1.58 7.72 -21.24
CA PHE A 129 2.40 6.75 -21.96
C PHE A 129 2.73 7.24 -23.39
N SER A 130 1.77 7.83 -24.09
CA SER A 130 1.97 8.32 -25.46
C SER A 130 2.95 9.48 -25.55
N SER A 131 3.14 10.24 -24.48
CA SER A 131 4.03 11.40 -24.42
C SER A 131 5.37 11.12 -23.71
N SER A 132 5.69 9.85 -23.45
CA SER A 132 6.90 9.44 -22.72
C SER A 132 7.50 8.17 -23.33
N ASP A 133 8.72 7.83 -22.87
CA ASP A 133 9.39 6.58 -23.20
C ASP A 133 9.15 5.48 -22.14
N VAL A 134 8.25 5.72 -21.19
CA VAL A 134 7.92 4.75 -20.13
C VAL A 134 7.21 3.54 -20.73
N SER A 135 7.73 2.34 -20.43
CA SER A 135 7.16 1.09 -20.91
C SER A 135 5.91 0.69 -20.13
N LYS A 136 4.95 0.10 -20.85
CA LYS A 136 3.78 -0.58 -20.24
C LYS A 136 4.12 -1.97 -19.71
N ASP A 137 5.27 -2.52 -20.10
CA ASP A 137 5.72 -3.86 -19.72
C ASP A 137 6.71 -3.79 -18.55
N TYR A 138 6.88 -4.93 -17.85
CA TYR A 138 7.96 -5.05 -16.88
C TYR A 138 9.31 -4.80 -17.54
N THR A 139 10.19 -4.10 -16.82
CA THR A 139 11.55 -3.83 -17.24
C THR A 139 12.50 -4.95 -16.79
N SER A 140 13.79 -4.86 -17.16
CA SER A 140 14.82 -5.79 -16.70
C SER A 140 15.07 -5.77 -15.18
N TYR A 141 14.54 -4.78 -14.49
CA TYR A 141 14.62 -4.65 -13.03
C TYR A 141 13.58 -5.47 -12.28
N TYR A 142 12.58 -6.04 -12.97
CA TYR A 142 11.58 -6.89 -12.35
C TYR A 142 12.20 -8.21 -11.89
N GLU A 143 12.11 -8.49 -10.59
CA GLU A 143 12.74 -9.65 -9.96
C GLU A 143 11.78 -10.85 -9.78
N GLY A 144 10.62 -10.83 -10.42
CA GLY A 144 9.67 -11.94 -10.39
C GLY A 144 8.54 -11.76 -9.37
N ALA A 145 7.88 -12.87 -9.04
CA ALA A 145 6.71 -12.85 -8.15
C ALA A 145 7.03 -12.27 -6.78
N HIS A 146 6.20 -11.32 -6.35
CA HIS A 146 6.39 -10.60 -5.09
C HIS A 146 6.08 -11.47 -3.88
N TYR A 147 4.97 -12.23 -3.92
CA TYR A 147 4.55 -13.13 -2.86
C TYR A 147 4.48 -14.58 -3.33
N GLN A 148 4.60 -15.50 -2.37
CA GLN A 148 4.30 -16.91 -2.57
C GLN A 148 2.80 -17.11 -2.29
N PHE A 149 1.98 -17.15 -3.35
CA PHE A 149 0.54 -17.27 -3.22
C PHE A 149 0.09 -18.72 -3.01
N ALA A 150 -0.92 -18.90 -2.15
CA ALA A 150 -1.63 -20.16 -2.00
C ALA A 150 -2.46 -20.48 -3.25
N ASN A 151 -2.68 -21.75 -3.50
CA ASN A 151 -3.69 -22.21 -4.45
C ASN A 151 -5.08 -21.86 -3.90
N GLU A 152 -5.96 -21.31 -4.73
CA GLU A 152 -7.33 -20.95 -4.35
C GLU A 152 -8.15 -22.13 -3.78
N ASN A 153 -7.86 -23.34 -4.25
CA ASN A 153 -8.49 -24.58 -3.76
C ASN A 153 -7.91 -25.09 -2.44
N ASN A 154 -6.80 -24.52 -1.99
CA ASN A 154 -6.15 -24.87 -0.73
C ASN A 154 -5.65 -23.57 -0.06
N PRO A 155 -6.57 -22.74 0.46
CA PRO A 155 -6.24 -21.48 1.08
C PRO A 155 -5.42 -21.67 2.37
N VAL A 156 -4.68 -20.65 2.74
CA VAL A 156 -3.92 -20.61 4.01
C VAL A 156 -4.90 -20.58 5.18
N ASP A 157 -4.75 -21.54 6.09
CA ASP A 157 -5.37 -21.58 7.41
C ASP A 157 -4.26 -21.52 8.46
N LEU A 158 -4.06 -20.35 9.04
CA LEU A 158 -2.98 -20.11 10.01
C LEU A 158 -3.17 -20.93 11.28
N GLY A 159 -4.42 -21.12 11.72
CA GLY A 159 -4.73 -21.93 12.90
C GLY A 159 -4.35 -23.40 12.73
N THR A 160 -4.49 -23.94 11.52
CA THR A 160 -4.10 -25.32 11.19
C THR A 160 -2.60 -25.45 10.95
N SER A 161 -2.01 -24.51 10.20
CA SER A 161 -0.58 -24.53 9.86
C SER A 161 0.34 -24.17 11.03
N TYR A 162 -0.14 -23.30 11.94
CA TYR A 162 0.61 -22.79 13.08
C TYR A 162 -0.24 -22.86 14.37
N PRO A 163 -0.62 -24.07 14.81
CA PRO A 163 -1.62 -24.23 15.88
C PRO A 163 -1.17 -23.67 17.24
N ASP A 164 0.13 -23.59 17.47
CA ASP A 164 0.69 -23.08 18.75
C ASP A 164 0.98 -21.57 18.71
N ASP A 165 1.11 -20.97 17.52
CA ASP A 165 1.60 -19.60 17.34
C ASP A 165 0.54 -18.65 16.80
N ALA A 166 -0.43 -19.13 16.01
CA ALA A 166 -1.49 -18.29 15.48
C ALA A 166 -2.45 -17.81 16.58
N ILE A 167 -2.76 -16.53 16.57
CA ILE A 167 -3.68 -15.89 17.51
C ILE A 167 -4.95 -15.44 16.80
N ASP A 168 -6.02 -15.22 17.54
CA ASP A 168 -7.25 -14.65 16.99
C ASP A 168 -7.01 -13.20 16.53
N ALA A 169 -7.62 -12.84 15.43
CA ALA A 169 -7.51 -11.50 14.83
C ALA A 169 -8.84 -11.11 14.19
N ASN A 170 -9.82 -10.76 15.04
CA ASN A 170 -11.12 -10.26 14.60
C ASN A 170 -11.12 -8.74 14.45
N MET A 171 -10.23 -8.07 15.15
CA MET A 171 -10.00 -6.64 15.10
C MET A 171 -8.50 -6.37 15.06
N VAL A 172 -8.08 -5.49 14.16
CA VAL A 172 -6.71 -4.97 14.08
C VAL A 172 -6.78 -3.46 14.18
N ASP A 173 -6.31 -2.90 15.28
CA ASP A 173 -6.25 -1.47 15.55
C ASP A 173 -4.82 -0.99 15.33
N LEU A 174 -4.64 -0.21 14.25
CA LEU A 174 -3.32 0.28 13.84
C LEU A 174 -2.91 1.48 14.70
N PRO A 175 -1.61 1.57 15.09
CA PRO A 175 -1.11 2.71 15.84
C PRO A 175 -0.86 3.93 14.94
N PHE A 176 -1.92 4.39 14.28
CA PHE A 176 -1.95 5.59 13.44
C PHE A 176 -2.82 6.65 14.13
N PRO A 177 -2.25 7.43 15.07
CA PRO A 177 -3.05 8.22 16.01
C PRO A 177 -3.85 9.35 15.35
N HIS A 178 -3.41 9.87 14.20
CA HIS A 178 -4.13 10.96 13.54
C HIS A 178 -5.47 10.51 12.97
N ASN A 179 -5.50 9.38 12.29
CA ASN A 179 -6.69 8.89 11.59
C ASN A 179 -7.36 7.69 12.28
N GLY A 180 -6.67 7.01 13.20
CA GLY A 180 -7.23 5.91 13.97
C GLY A 180 -7.68 4.75 13.08
N SER A 181 -6.81 4.32 12.15
CA SER A 181 -7.11 3.22 11.23
C SER A 181 -7.33 1.91 11.96
N TYR A 182 -8.41 1.21 11.64
CA TYR A 182 -8.66 -0.13 12.13
C TYR A 182 -9.33 -0.99 11.07
N LEU A 183 -9.21 -2.31 11.21
CA LEU A 183 -9.83 -3.29 10.33
C LEU A 183 -10.58 -4.32 11.16
N GLU A 184 -11.82 -4.59 10.74
CA GLU A 184 -12.70 -5.58 11.37
C GLU A 184 -12.91 -6.77 10.43
N TYR A 185 -12.74 -7.98 10.99
CA TYR A 185 -12.95 -9.21 10.23
C TYR A 185 -14.43 -9.56 10.14
N ASN A 186 -14.91 -9.85 8.94
CA ASN A 186 -16.22 -10.39 8.68
C ASN A 186 -16.09 -11.88 8.31
N ALA A 187 -16.58 -12.76 9.19
CA ALA A 187 -16.48 -14.20 8.98
C ALA A 187 -17.34 -14.73 7.81
N ASP A 188 -18.37 -13.99 7.38
CA ASP A 188 -19.27 -14.42 6.31
C ASP A 188 -18.58 -14.36 4.95
N ASP A 189 -17.78 -13.34 4.67
CA ASP A 189 -17.03 -13.18 3.43
C ASP A 189 -15.51 -13.37 3.61
N GLN A 190 -15.05 -13.51 4.86
CA GLN A 190 -13.64 -13.70 5.21
C GLN A 190 -12.73 -12.53 4.78
N LEU A 191 -13.25 -11.31 4.88
CA LEU A 191 -12.53 -10.08 4.57
C LEU A 191 -12.41 -9.16 5.77
N TYR A 192 -11.36 -8.33 5.76
CA TYR A 192 -11.11 -7.29 6.72
C TYR A 192 -11.57 -5.95 6.17
N TYR A 193 -12.46 -5.26 6.90
CA TYR A 193 -13.09 -4.00 6.50
C TYR A 193 -12.40 -2.82 7.19
N TYR A 194 -11.91 -1.90 6.38
CA TYR A 194 -11.14 -0.74 6.81
C TYR A 194 -12.04 0.43 7.21
N SER A 195 -11.69 1.04 8.34
CA SER A 195 -12.30 2.26 8.87
C SER A 195 -11.22 3.22 9.36
N GLU A 196 -11.51 4.52 9.30
CA GLU A 196 -10.68 5.58 9.85
C GLU A 196 -11.53 6.79 10.23
N TYR A 197 -11.01 7.67 11.05
CA TYR A 197 -11.76 8.83 11.56
C TYR A 197 -13.13 8.44 12.17
N GLY A 198 -13.18 7.28 12.83
CA GLY A 198 -14.36 6.76 13.50
C GLY A 198 -15.49 6.26 12.60
N LYS A 199 -15.23 6.04 11.30
CA LYS A 199 -16.25 5.57 10.35
C LYS A 199 -15.69 4.71 9.24
N ALA A 200 -16.56 3.93 8.61
CA ALA A 200 -16.21 3.11 7.45
C ALA A 200 -15.64 3.98 6.31
N HIS A 201 -14.54 3.53 5.72
CA HIS A 201 -13.96 4.14 4.54
C HIS A 201 -14.64 3.60 3.29
N VAL A 202 -15.44 4.43 2.62
CA VAL A 202 -16.22 4.03 1.44
C VAL A 202 -15.71 4.71 0.17
N ASP A 203 -15.88 4.02 -0.96
CA ASP A 203 -15.49 4.48 -2.29
C ASP A 203 -16.74 4.88 -3.09
N PRO A 204 -17.01 6.19 -3.27
CA PRO A 204 -18.16 6.64 -4.04
C PRO A 204 -18.12 6.24 -5.51
N GLY A 205 -16.93 6.01 -6.05
CA GLY A 205 -16.74 5.53 -7.42
C GLY A 205 -17.08 4.06 -7.62
N ASN A 206 -17.37 3.32 -6.54
CA ASN A 206 -17.73 1.92 -6.56
C ASN A 206 -18.94 1.65 -5.64
N ASP A 207 -20.05 2.33 -5.89
CA ASP A 207 -21.33 2.18 -5.17
C ASP A 207 -21.19 2.28 -3.63
N ASN A 208 -20.29 3.13 -3.16
CA ASN A 208 -19.96 3.29 -1.74
C ASN A 208 -19.50 1.98 -1.06
N ALA A 209 -18.85 1.08 -1.81
CA ALA A 209 -18.25 -0.11 -1.24
C ALA A 209 -17.21 0.26 -0.19
N GLN A 210 -17.26 -0.39 0.96
CA GLN A 210 -16.24 -0.22 1.99
C GLN A 210 -14.94 -0.88 1.55
N LEU A 211 -13.82 -0.20 1.75
CA LEU A 211 -12.49 -0.72 1.50
C LEU A 211 -12.26 -1.98 2.35
N CYS A 212 -11.90 -3.09 1.69
CA CYS A 212 -11.72 -4.38 2.35
C CYS A 212 -10.57 -5.19 1.75
N PHE A 213 -10.03 -6.11 2.54
CA PHE A 213 -8.85 -6.88 2.19
C PHE A 213 -8.95 -8.33 2.65
N LYS A 214 -8.35 -9.23 1.86
CA LYS A 214 -8.17 -10.65 2.24
C LYS A 214 -7.00 -10.84 3.21
N ASN A 215 -5.91 -10.07 3.00
CA ASN A 215 -4.66 -10.18 3.73
C ASN A 215 -4.27 -8.85 4.34
N LEU A 216 -3.69 -8.91 5.54
CA LEU A 216 -3.00 -7.79 6.16
C LEU A 216 -1.55 -8.20 6.41
N LEU A 217 -0.62 -7.33 6.03
CA LEU A 217 0.80 -7.43 6.39
C LEU A 217 1.15 -6.19 7.21
N ILE A 218 1.45 -6.39 8.48
CA ILE A 218 1.74 -5.31 9.41
C ILE A 218 3.21 -5.38 9.75
N GLN A 219 3.97 -4.38 9.31
CA GLN A 219 5.42 -4.38 9.31
C GLN A 219 5.95 -3.32 10.28
N SER A 220 6.64 -3.76 11.33
CA SER A 220 7.41 -2.85 12.19
C SER A 220 8.64 -2.40 11.45
N CYS A 221 8.85 -1.10 11.32
CA CYS A 221 9.92 -0.54 10.53
C CYS A 221 10.52 0.70 11.18
N GLY A 222 11.84 0.76 11.27
CA GLY A 222 12.57 1.94 11.67
C GLY A 222 12.45 3.05 10.63
N TYR A 223 12.74 4.29 11.02
CA TYR A 223 12.71 5.43 10.13
C TYR A 223 13.73 6.50 10.53
N THR A 224 14.06 7.37 9.59
CA THR A 224 14.89 8.57 9.81
C THR A 224 14.12 9.80 9.38
N GLN A 225 14.01 10.80 10.26
CA GLN A 225 13.44 12.10 9.91
C GLN A 225 14.45 12.93 9.12
N TYR A 226 14.02 13.52 8.03
CA TYR A 226 14.86 14.26 7.09
C TYR A 226 14.92 15.76 7.34
N ASP A 227 13.81 16.34 7.77
CA ASP A 227 13.68 17.79 7.86
C ASP A 227 12.75 18.25 9.01
N GLU A 228 12.63 19.56 9.15
CA GLU A 228 11.77 20.20 10.15
C GLU A 228 10.27 20.06 9.89
N HIS A 229 9.87 19.67 8.67
CA HIS A 229 8.48 19.34 8.33
C HIS A 229 8.06 17.96 8.81
N GLY A 230 8.98 17.23 9.43
CA GLY A 230 8.76 15.88 9.91
C GLY A 230 8.76 14.84 8.80
N TYR A 231 9.16 15.18 7.59
CA TYR A 231 9.29 14.22 6.50
C TYR A 231 10.37 13.20 6.83
N MET A 232 10.11 11.96 6.48
CA MET A 232 10.91 10.84 6.94
C MET A 232 11.01 9.75 5.88
N ILE A 233 12.01 8.90 6.02
CA ILE A 233 12.19 7.71 5.20
C ILE A 233 12.18 6.50 6.12
N PHE A 234 11.38 5.49 5.78
CA PHE A 234 11.42 4.19 6.44
C PHE A 234 12.65 3.39 5.97
N ASP A 235 13.28 2.69 6.88
CA ASP A 235 14.42 1.80 6.63
C ASP A 235 13.92 0.47 6.03
N CYS A 236 13.33 0.54 4.82
CA CYS A 236 12.69 -0.59 4.16
C CYS A 236 13.68 -1.62 3.63
N ILE A 237 14.91 -1.19 3.23
CA ILE A 237 15.97 -2.09 2.78
C ILE A 237 16.71 -2.58 4.02
N SER A 238 16.11 -3.53 4.71
CA SER A 238 16.53 -4.01 6.03
C SER A 238 15.79 -5.30 6.37
N SER A 239 15.69 -5.60 7.66
CA SER A 239 14.90 -6.67 8.22
C SER A 239 14.22 -6.22 9.51
N GLY A 240 13.19 -6.94 9.91
CA GLY A 240 12.44 -6.65 11.13
C GLY A 240 11.36 -7.69 11.37
N TYR A 241 10.35 -7.29 12.14
CA TYR A 241 9.25 -8.16 12.55
C TYR A 241 7.90 -7.57 12.13
N GLY A 242 6.86 -8.39 12.19
CA GLY A 242 5.53 -7.98 11.86
C GLY A 242 4.51 -9.09 12.09
N TYR A 243 3.32 -8.89 11.51
CA TYR A 243 2.24 -9.87 11.51
C TYR A 243 1.71 -10.10 10.12
N TYR A 244 1.42 -11.35 9.80
CA TYR A 244 0.54 -11.73 8.71
C TYR A 244 -0.84 -12.06 9.26
N VAL A 245 -1.88 -11.44 8.71
CA VAL A 245 -3.27 -11.61 9.17
C VAL A 245 -4.14 -12.03 8.01
N THR A 246 -4.87 -13.12 8.17
CA THR A 246 -5.82 -13.63 7.18
C THR A 246 -6.85 -14.55 7.85
N ASN A 247 -8.07 -14.55 7.36
CA ASN A 247 -9.14 -15.44 7.81
C ASN A 247 -9.33 -15.48 9.33
N GLY A 248 -9.28 -14.33 9.99
CA GLY A 248 -9.54 -14.20 11.43
C GLY A 248 -8.39 -14.61 12.33
N LYS A 249 -7.20 -14.85 11.78
CA LYS A 249 -6.00 -15.24 12.52
C LYS A 249 -4.81 -14.37 12.16
N ALA A 250 -3.88 -14.23 13.12
CA ALA A 250 -2.61 -13.52 12.91
C ALA A 250 -1.44 -14.42 13.30
N LEU A 251 -0.36 -14.31 12.53
CA LEU A 251 0.91 -14.98 12.77
C LEU A 251 2.02 -13.95 12.90
N TYR A 252 2.80 -14.02 13.97
CA TYR A 252 4.01 -13.22 14.12
C TYR A 252 5.09 -13.72 13.15
N VAL A 253 5.64 -12.79 12.36
CA VAL A 253 6.59 -13.10 11.28
C VAL A 253 7.81 -12.18 11.35
N SER A 254 8.85 -12.52 10.62
CA SER A 254 9.93 -11.60 10.27
C SER A 254 9.80 -11.16 8.81
N TRP A 255 10.40 -10.02 8.49
CA TRP A 255 10.46 -9.54 7.11
C TRP A 255 11.90 -9.16 6.74
N LYS A 256 12.17 -9.19 5.43
CA LYS A 256 13.49 -8.82 4.88
C LYS A 256 13.33 -8.29 3.45
N LYS A 257 14.06 -7.19 3.18
CA LYS A 257 14.26 -6.64 1.85
C LYS A 257 15.75 -6.31 1.69
N THR A 258 16.39 -6.81 0.64
CA THR A 258 17.85 -6.79 0.48
C THR A 258 18.37 -5.71 -0.46
N SER A 259 17.53 -5.17 -1.32
CA SER A 259 17.87 -4.11 -2.28
C SER A 259 16.64 -3.30 -2.64
N MET A 260 16.83 -2.21 -3.38
CA MET A 260 15.72 -1.36 -3.82
C MET A 260 14.70 -2.14 -4.68
N THR A 261 15.15 -3.03 -5.54
CA THR A 261 14.29 -3.78 -6.46
C THR A 261 13.84 -5.15 -5.94
N SER A 262 14.44 -5.65 -4.84
CA SER A 262 14.05 -6.94 -4.27
C SER A 262 12.71 -6.85 -3.55
N PRO A 263 11.83 -7.85 -3.71
CA PRO A 263 10.59 -7.92 -2.95
C PRO A 263 10.85 -7.98 -1.44
N THR A 264 10.00 -7.33 -0.65
CA THR A 264 9.92 -7.58 0.78
C THR A 264 9.30 -8.96 0.99
N ARG A 265 10.03 -9.86 1.67
CA ARG A 265 9.57 -11.22 1.94
C ARG A 265 9.35 -11.43 3.43
N TYR A 266 8.41 -12.30 3.75
CA TYR A 266 7.99 -12.58 5.12
C TYR A 266 8.24 -14.05 5.45
N TYR A 267 8.68 -14.30 6.69
CA TYR A 267 9.14 -15.62 7.13
C TYR A 267 8.50 -15.99 8.47
N ASP A 268 8.22 -17.27 8.66
CA ASP A 268 7.79 -17.82 9.93
C ASP A 268 8.96 -17.96 10.94
N ALA A 269 8.66 -18.42 12.14
CA ALA A 269 9.67 -18.58 13.19
C ALA A 269 10.75 -19.63 12.86
N GLN A 270 10.51 -20.52 11.90
CA GLN A 270 11.46 -21.51 11.41
C GLN A 270 12.32 -21.00 10.25
N GLY A 271 12.06 -19.76 9.78
CA GLY A 271 12.77 -19.15 8.67
C GLY A 271 12.22 -19.53 7.29
N ASN A 272 11.07 -20.18 7.22
CA ASN A 272 10.40 -20.48 5.95
C ASN A 272 9.60 -19.28 5.47
N GLU A 273 9.69 -18.98 4.16
CA GLU A 273 8.83 -17.96 3.57
C GLU A 273 7.37 -18.36 3.70
N ILE A 274 6.54 -17.43 4.21
CA ILE A 274 5.11 -17.70 4.37
C ILE A 274 4.39 -17.71 3.03
N THR A 275 3.34 -18.51 2.97
CA THR A 275 2.39 -18.50 1.86
C THR A 275 1.24 -17.55 2.19
N ILE A 276 0.85 -16.72 1.22
CA ILE A 276 -0.18 -15.67 1.38
C ILE A 276 -1.39 -16.04 0.54
N ASN A 277 -2.58 -15.87 1.08
CA ASN A 277 -3.82 -16.08 0.35
C ASN A 277 -3.91 -15.14 -0.86
N THR A 278 -4.46 -15.64 -1.96
CA THR A 278 -4.80 -14.82 -3.12
C THR A 278 -5.88 -13.82 -2.74
N GLY A 279 -5.72 -12.56 -3.11
CA GLY A 279 -6.70 -11.51 -2.84
C GLY A 279 -6.04 -10.17 -2.52
N LYS A 280 -6.89 -9.17 -2.31
CA LYS A 280 -6.44 -7.82 -1.97
C LYS A 280 -5.66 -7.81 -0.66
N THR A 281 -4.58 -7.06 -0.64
CA THR A 281 -3.64 -7.02 0.48
C THR A 281 -3.45 -5.59 0.98
N TYR A 282 -3.61 -5.42 2.28
CA TYR A 282 -3.27 -4.19 3.00
C TYR A 282 -1.90 -4.36 3.67
N VAL A 283 -1.02 -3.38 3.49
CA VAL A 283 0.31 -3.36 4.11
C VAL A 283 0.45 -2.11 4.94
N ALA A 284 0.63 -2.27 6.24
CA ALA A 284 0.91 -1.17 7.16
C ALA A 284 2.39 -1.14 7.51
N LEU A 285 3.07 -0.01 7.24
CA LEU A 285 4.38 0.25 7.81
C LEU A 285 4.18 1.02 9.12
N VAL A 286 4.40 0.33 10.22
CA VAL A 286 4.24 0.89 11.57
C VAL A 286 5.60 1.35 12.09
N PRO A 287 5.74 2.63 12.49
CA PRO A 287 6.97 3.10 13.11
C PRO A 287 7.35 2.23 14.30
N VAL A 288 8.62 1.87 14.39
CA VAL A 288 9.12 1.01 15.47
C VAL A 288 8.81 1.55 16.85
N ASP A 289 8.78 2.86 17.01
CA ASP A 289 8.47 3.54 18.29
C ASP A 289 6.96 3.59 18.61
N ASP A 290 6.09 3.23 17.67
CA ASP A 290 4.65 3.08 17.88
C ASP A 290 4.20 1.60 17.94
N TRP A 291 5.11 0.65 17.75
CA TRP A 291 4.77 -0.78 17.59
C TRP A 291 4.00 -1.35 18.80
N GLU A 292 4.35 -0.94 20.00
CA GLU A 292 3.71 -1.40 21.24
C GLU A 292 2.22 -1.01 21.33
N ASP A 293 1.78 -0.02 20.55
CA ASP A 293 0.39 0.46 20.54
C ASP A 293 -0.48 -0.30 19.51
N LEU A 294 0.08 -1.25 18.76
CA LEU A 294 -0.69 -2.13 17.87
C LEU A 294 -1.55 -3.07 18.71
N VAL A 295 -2.85 -3.16 18.41
CA VAL A 295 -3.79 -4.06 19.08
C VAL A 295 -4.36 -5.05 18.05
N ILE A 296 -4.27 -6.34 18.37
CA ILE A 296 -4.88 -7.44 17.60
C ILE A 296 -5.74 -8.25 18.58
N GLU A 297 -7.05 -8.36 18.29
CA GLU A 297 -8.05 -9.02 19.15
C GLU A 297 -8.87 -10.08 18.40
#